data_62241b7b05c9f5b818e69f553f535b90
#
_entry.id   62241b7b05c9f5b818e69f553f535b90
#
_cell.length_a   1.000
_cell.length_b   1.000
_cell.length_c   1.000
_cell.angle_alpha   90.00
_cell.angle_beta   90.00
_cell.angle_gamma   90.00
#
_symmetry.space_group_name_H-M   'P 1'
#
loop_
_entity.id
_entity.type
_entity.pdbx_description
1 polymer ?
#
loop_
_entity_poly.entity_id
_entity_poly.type
_entity_poly.pdbx_seq_one_letter_code
_entity_poly.pdbx_strand_id
1 'polypeptide(L)'
;AASDVYKRQIDVVVPDVTYLSQNKEKIKGIFITHGHEDHVGGVSYLWPELGCPTIYGTPFSLAIARHKIEESGLPVKNMKEVNAGDVVNVDCFKVEFIKVCHSIAEASALSITTPVGVVFVTGDFKIDFTPIDNKLTDLERIGEIGKKGVLLMLGESTNVERNGHTMSERTVGESFDVIFGNCLLYTSDAADDLIGV
;
A
#
# COMPACT_ATOMS: atom_id res chain seq x y z
N ALA A 1 4.94 26.78 -30.67
CA ALA A 1 5.47 26.64 -29.30
C ALA A 1 4.49 25.89 -28.38
N ALA A 2 3.15 26.14 -28.45
CA ALA A 2 2.18 25.38 -27.63
C ALA A 2 2.06 23.91 -28.05
N SER A 3 2.20 23.59 -29.34
CA SER A 3 2.12 22.20 -29.84
C SER A 3 3.27 21.31 -29.39
N ASP A 4 4.43 21.85 -29.05
CA ASP A 4 5.59 21.07 -28.62
C ASP A 4 5.51 20.69 -27.12
N VAL A 5 4.79 21.46 -26.32
CA VAL A 5 4.53 21.12 -24.91
C VAL A 5 3.62 19.91 -24.83
N TYR A 6 2.58 19.82 -25.65
CA TYR A 6 1.68 18.66 -25.70
C TYR A 6 2.33 17.38 -26.22
N LYS A 7 3.32 17.48 -27.11
CA LYS A 7 4.06 16.31 -27.62
C LYS A 7 5.04 15.70 -26.62
N ARG A 8 5.33 16.38 -25.52
CA ARG A 8 6.20 15.92 -24.43
C ARG A 8 5.43 15.58 -23.17
N GLN A 9 4.13 15.38 -23.28
CA GLN A 9 3.32 14.97 -22.14
C GLN A 9 3.74 13.56 -21.73
N ILE A 10 4.19 13.44 -20.48
CA ILE A 10 4.50 12.17 -19.84
C ILE A 10 3.25 11.79 -19.08
N ASP A 11 2.62 10.69 -19.49
CA ASP A 11 1.39 10.22 -18.85
C ASP A 11 1.67 9.49 -17.53
N VAL A 12 2.79 8.77 -17.47
CA VAL A 12 3.18 7.98 -16.28
C VAL A 12 4.69 7.99 -16.11
N VAL A 13 5.13 8.10 -14.87
CA VAL A 13 6.53 7.90 -14.48
C VAL A 13 6.59 6.70 -13.54
N VAL A 14 7.36 5.69 -13.90
CA VAL A 14 7.58 4.49 -13.09
C VAL A 14 9.06 4.37 -12.72
N PRO A 15 9.40 3.69 -11.62
CA PRO A 15 10.79 3.44 -11.26
C PRO A 15 11.53 2.66 -12.35
N ASP A 16 12.82 2.92 -12.52
CA ASP A 16 13.67 2.10 -13.38
C ASP A 16 13.91 0.73 -12.75
N VAL A 17 13.39 -0.31 -13.37
CA VAL A 17 13.53 -1.70 -12.94
C VAL A 17 14.46 -2.52 -13.84
N THR A 18 15.31 -1.86 -14.64
CA THR A 18 16.20 -2.52 -15.61
C THR A 18 17.02 -3.64 -14.96
N TYR A 19 17.62 -3.39 -13.78
CA TYR A 19 18.38 -4.42 -13.07
C TYR A 19 17.52 -5.64 -12.72
N LEU A 20 16.30 -5.41 -12.24
CA LEU A 20 15.38 -6.49 -11.87
C LEU A 20 14.89 -7.25 -13.11
N SER A 21 14.57 -6.54 -14.18
CA SER A 21 14.11 -7.15 -15.43
C SER A 21 15.18 -8.02 -16.11
N GLN A 22 16.46 -7.70 -15.91
CA GLN A 22 17.60 -8.51 -16.35
C GLN A 22 17.89 -9.72 -15.43
N ASN A 23 17.30 -9.77 -14.24
CA ASN A 23 17.49 -10.82 -13.24
C ASN A 23 16.16 -11.41 -12.76
N LYS A 24 15.20 -11.57 -13.67
CA LYS A 24 13.82 -12.03 -13.33
C LYS A 24 13.79 -13.35 -12.57
N GLU A 25 14.70 -14.24 -12.86
CA GLU A 25 14.80 -15.56 -12.20
C GLU A 25 15.12 -15.46 -10.70
N LYS A 26 15.69 -14.33 -10.27
CA LYS A 26 15.98 -14.06 -8.86
C LYS A 26 14.79 -13.49 -8.10
N ILE A 27 13.78 -12.98 -8.83
CA ILE A 27 12.59 -12.37 -8.21
C ILE A 27 11.69 -13.49 -7.69
N LYS A 28 11.45 -13.53 -6.39
CA LYS A 28 10.68 -14.59 -5.74
C LYS A 28 9.23 -14.17 -5.44
N GLY A 29 8.93 -12.89 -5.43
CA GLY A 29 7.60 -12.35 -5.21
C GLY A 29 7.60 -10.83 -5.08
N ILE A 30 6.40 -10.25 -5.15
CA ILE A 30 6.11 -8.86 -4.82
C ILE A 30 5.25 -8.87 -3.56
N PHE A 31 5.61 -8.07 -2.56
CA PHE A 31 4.89 -7.98 -1.30
C PHE A 31 4.36 -6.56 -1.15
N ILE A 32 3.03 -6.42 -1.13
CA ILE A 32 2.36 -5.11 -1.02
C ILE A 32 2.06 -4.84 0.44
N THR A 33 2.57 -3.73 0.95
CA THR A 33 2.33 -3.29 2.34
C THR A 33 0.92 -2.77 2.53
N HIS A 34 0.41 -2.00 1.57
CA HIS A 34 -0.94 -1.43 1.58
C HIS A 34 -1.34 -0.91 0.19
N GLY A 35 -2.61 -0.52 0.04
CA GLY A 35 -3.23 -0.25 -1.26
C GLY A 35 -3.21 1.21 -1.72
N HIS A 36 -2.43 2.13 -1.13
CA HIS A 36 -2.33 3.49 -1.66
C HIS A 36 -1.67 3.53 -3.03
N GLU A 37 -2.00 4.59 -3.81
CA GLU A 37 -1.61 4.73 -5.20
C GLU A 37 -0.09 4.73 -5.41
N ASP A 38 0.65 5.41 -4.57
CA ASP A 38 2.10 5.48 -4.59
C ASP A 38 2.80 4.15 -4.27
N HIS A 39 2.06 3.17 -3.73
CA HIS A 39 2.56 1.82 -3.45
C HIS A 39 2.09 0.77 -4.48
N VAL A 40 0.88 0.92 -5.04
CA VAL A 40 0.32 -0.07 -5.97
C VAL A 40 0.16 0.45 -7.40
N GLY A 41 0.23 1.76 -7.63
CA GLY A 41 -0.05 2.36 -8.94
C GLY A 41 0.89 1.89 -10.05
N GLY A 42 2.15 1.63 -9.73
CA GLY A 42 3.14 1.11 -10.69
C GLY A 42 3.02 -0.39 -10.99
N VAL A 43 2.23 -1.15 -10.23
CA VAL A 43 2.21 -2.62 -10.34
C VAL A 43 1.83 -3.10 -11.73
N SER A 44 0.81 -2.53 -12.36
CA SER A 44 0.36 -2.93 -13.69
C SER A 44 1.40 -2.72 -14.79
N TYR A 45 2.27 -1.73 -14.63
CA TYR A 45 3.37 -1.43 -15.56
C TYR A 45 4.59 -2.33 -15.31
N LEU A 46 4.95 -2.52 -14.04
CA LEU A 46 6.18 -3.21 -13.66
C LEU A 46 6.05 -4.73 -13.65
N TRP A 47 4.89 -5.25 -13.26
CA TRP A 47 4.67 -6.69 -13.10
C TRP A 47 5.01 -7.53 -14.35
N PRO A 48 4.61 -7.14 -15.59
CA PRO A 48 5.00 -7.86 -16.80
C PRO A 48 6.51 -7.80 -17.06
N GLU A 49 7.12 -6.65 -16.81
CA GLU A 49 8.56 -6.48 -16.98
C GLU A 49 9.36 -7.36 -16.03
N LEU A 50 8.83 -7.64 -14.85
CA LEU A 50 9.44 -8.50 -13.84
C LEU A 50 9.17 -10.00 -14.04
N GLY A 51 8.45 -10.37 -15.12
CA GLY A 51 8.14 -11.78 -15.43
C GLY A 51 6.92 -12.31 -14.68
N CYS A 52 6.03 -11.46 -14.24
CA CYS A 52 4.77 -11.79 -13.55
C CYS A 52 4.96 -12.66 -12.29
N PRO A 53 5.86 -12.29 -11.35
CA PRO A 53 6.03 -13.04 -10.12
C PRO A 53 4.75 -13.03 -9.28
N THR A 54 4.66 -13.93 -8.29
CA THR A 54 3.53 -13.93 -7.36
C THR A 54 3.46 -12.62 -6.58
N ILE A 55 2.27 -12.03 -6.52
CA ILE A 55 1.99 -10.83 -5.71
C ILE A 55 1.31 -11.29 -4.42
N TYR A 56 1.88 -10.91 -3.28
CA TYR A 56 1.35 -11.14 -1.95
C TYR A 56 0.87 -9.82 -1.35
N GLY A 57 -0.28 -9.82 -0.71
CA GLY A 57 -0.83 -8.65 -0.05
C GLY A 57 -2.10 -8.99 0.71
N THR A 58 -2.58 -8.05 1.51
CA THR A 58 -3.85 -8.17 2.19
C THR A 58 -5.00 -8.13 1.18
N PRO A 59 -6.19 -8.68 1.50
CA PRO A 59 -7.33 -8.72 0.57
C PRO A 59 -7.65 -7.38 -0.07
N PHE A 60 -7.69 -6.31 0.73
CA PHE A 60 -7.96 -4.96 0.24
C PHE A 60 -6.88 -4.45 -0.72
N SER A 61 -5.61 -4.60 -0.35
CA SER A 61 -4.47 -4.17 -1.19
C SER A 61 -4.43 -4.93 -2.51
N LEU A 62 -4.70 -6.24 -2.47
CA LEU A 62 -4.77 -7.06 -3.69
C LEU A 62 -5.98 -6.73 -4.56
N ALA A 63 -7.12 -6.35 -3.99
CA ALA A 63 -8.28 -5.92 -4.76
C ALA A 63 -7.95 -4.68 -5.60
N ILE A 64 -7.26 -3.69 -5.01
CA ILE A 64 -6.82 -2.50 -5.73
C ILE A 64 -5.79 -2.85 -6.81
N ALA A 65 -4.76 -3.64 -6.47
CA ALA A 65 -3.74 -4.06 -7.44
C ALA A 65 -4.34 -4.87 -8.59
N ARG A 66 -5.32 -5.75 -8.30
CA ARG A 66 -6.07 -6.52 -9.29
C ARG A 66 -6.79 -5.61 -10.28
N HIS A 67 -7.54 -4.63 -9.77
CA HIS A 67 -8.27 -3.68 -10.58
C HIS A 67 -7.34 -2.96 -11.56
N LYS A 68 -6.18 -2.47 -11.10
CA LYS A 68 -5.18 -1.81 -11.95
C LYS A 68 -4.60 -2.72 -13.03
N ILE A 69 -4.37 -3.98 -12.73
CA ILE A 69 -3.89 -4.98 -13.70
C ILE A 69 -4.98 -5.25 -14.75
N GLU A 70 -6.24 -5.39 -14.32
CA GLU A 70 -7.38 -5.59 -15.23
C GLU A 70 -7.61 -4.39 -16.15
N GLU A 71 -7.55 -3.16 -15.63
CA GLU A 71 -7.65 -1.93 -16.43
C GLU A 71 -6.55 -1.83 -17.50
N SER A 72 -5.38 -2.39 -17.24
CA SER A 72 -4.28 -2.46 -18.20
C SER A 72 -4.45 -3.59 -19.24
N GLY A 73 -5.56 -4.32 -19.21
CA GLY A 73 -5.85 -5.43 -20.12
C GLY A 73 -5.01 -6.69 -19.89
N LEU A 74 -4.32 -6.77 -18.74
CA LEU A 74 -3.48 -7.91 -18.40
C LEU A 74 -4.30 -8.99 -17.66
N PRO A 75 -4.01 -10.27 -17.88
CA PRO A 75 -4.68 -11.35 -17.16
C PRO A 75 -4.24 -11.37 -15.70
N VAL A 76 -5.17 -11.30 -14.78
CA VAL A 76 -4.89 -11.42 -13.36
C VAL A 76 -4.54 -12.86 -13.01
N LYS A 77 -3.30 -13.08 -12.65
CA LYS A 77 -2.77 -14.39 -12.23
C LYS A 77 -1.79 -14.19 -11.07
N ASN A 78 -1.49 -15.27 -10.36
CA ASN A 78 -0.41 -15.30 -9.36
C ASN A 78 -0.59 -14.24 -8.25
N MET A 79 -1.79 -14.08 -7.72
CA MET A 79 -2.06 -13.29 -6.51
C MET A 79 -2.37 -14.20 -5.34
N LYS A 80 -1.79 -13.94 -4.19
CA LYS A 80 -2.01 -14.69 -2.94
C LYS A 80 -2.34 -13.74 -1.81
N GLU A 81 -3.52 -13.92 -1.25
CA GLU A 81 -3.98 -13.19 -0.09
C GLU A 81 -3.24 -13.64 1.17
N VAL A 82 -2.91 -12.69 2.00
CA VAL A 82 -2.28 -12.85 3.32
C VAL A 82 -2.94 -11.88 4.29
N ASN A 83 -2.92 -12.23 5.56
CA ASN A 83 -3.41 -11.36 6.62
C ASN A 83 -2.25 -10.90 7.51
N ALA A 84 -2.48 -9.84 8.28
CA ALA A 84 -1.52 -9.47 9.32
C ALA A 84 -1.36 -10.64 10.30
N GLY A 85 -0.12 -10.96 10.63
CA GLY A 85 0.28 -12.15 11.39
C GLY A 85 0.69 -13.35 10.54
N ASP A 86 0.32 -13.37 9.26
CA ASP A 86 0.72 -14.46 8.37
C ASP A 86 2.19 -14.38 7.98
N VAL A 87 2.75 -15.56 7.73
CA VAL A 87 4.13 -15.73 7.32
C VAL A 87 4.19 -16.48 5.99
N VAL A 88 4.83 -15.86 5.02
CA VAL A 88 5.06 -16.42 3.69
C VAL A 88 6.52 -16.88 3.58
N ASN A 89 6.73 -18.15 3.26
CA ASN A 89 8.06 -18.67 2.96
C ASN A 89 8.26 -18.72 1.44
N VAL A 90 9.26 -18.01 0.96
CA VAL A 90 9.56 -17.90 -0.47
C VAL A 90 11.06 -18.05 -0.66
N ASP A 91 11.49 -19.21 -1.15
CA ASP A 91 12.90 -19.58 -1.28
C ASP A 91 13.65 -19.47 0.07
N CYS A 92 14.70 -18.66 0.15
CA CYS A 92 15.45 -18.42 1.39
C CYS A 92 14.85 -17.31 2.28
N PHE A 93 13.74 -16.70 1.86
CA PHE A 93 13.10 -15.60 2.57
C PHE A 93 11.91 -16.09 3.39
N LYS A 94 11.77 -15.54 4.58
CA LYS A 94 10.57 -15.66 5.41
C LYS A 94 10.01 -14.26 5.63
N VAL A 95 8.85 -13.97 5.02
CA VAL A 95 8.20 -12.66 5.07
C VAL A 95 6.97 -12.73 5.96
N GLU A 96 6.97 -11.95 7.01
CA GLU A 96 5.88 -11.81 7.96
C GLU A 96 5.18 -10.46 7.77
N PHE A 97 3.85 -10.48 7.68
CA PHE A 97 3.03 -9.29 7.63
C PHE A 97 2.64 -8.88 9.04
N ILE A 98 2.88 -7.63 9.41
CA ILE A 98 2.65 -7.11 10.75
C ILE A 98 1.66 -5.96 10.66
N LYS A 99 0.58 -6.01 11.44
CA LYS A 99 -0.44 -4.96 11.45
C LYS A 99 0.16 -3.62 11.84
N VAL A 100 -0.11 -2.60 11.01
CA VAL A 100 0.13 -1.19 11.34
C VAL A 100 -1.13 -0.37 11.08
N CYS A 101 -1.30 0.72 11.84
CA CYS A 101 -2.35 1.71 11.57
C CYS A 101 -1.88 2.65 10.47
N HIS A 102 -2.77 2.95 9.55
CA HIS A 102 -2.57 3.93 8.49
C HIS A 102 -3.93 4.47 8.04
N SER A 103 -3.95 5.43 7.12
CA SER A 103 -5.18 6.04 6.57
C SER A 103 -5.90 5.16 5.53
N ILE A 104 -5.50 3.90 5.42
CA ILE A 104 -6.11 2.89 4.55
C ILE A 104 -6.28 1.57 5.30
N ALA A 105 -7.29 0.80 4.92
CA ALA A 105 -7.55 -0.51 5.53
C ALA A 105 -6.40 -1.51 5.29
N GLU A 106 -6.19 -2.40 6.27
CA GLU A 106 -5.31 -3.56 6.17
C GLU A 106 -3.83 -3.25 5.90
N ALA A 107 -3.36 -2.04 6.24
CA ALA A 107 -1.94 -1.71 6.12
C ALA A 107 -1.06 -2.63 6.99
N SER A 108 0.09 -3.00 6.46
CA SER A 108 1.04 -3.91 7.10
C SER A 108 2.48 -3.46 6.90
N ALA A 109 3.28 -3.60 7.94
CA ALA A 109 4.73 -3.65 7.84
C ALA A 109 5.18 -5.06 7.45
N LEU A 110 6.41 -5.20 6.96
CA LEU A 110 6.99 -6.48 6.59
C LEU A 110 8.27 -6.74 7.37
N SER A 111 8.36 -7.93 7.99
CA SER A 111 9.59 -8.44 8.54
C SER A 111 10.13 -9.55 7.63
N ILE A 112 11.24 -9.26 6.96
CA ILE A 112 11.84 -10.16 5.98
C ILE A 112 13.08 -10.79 6.60
N THR A 113 12.95 -12.03 7.04
CA THR A 113 14.09 -12.83 7.50
C THR A 113 14.84 -13.36 6.30
N THR A 114 16.14 -13.09 6.25
CA THR A 114 17.06 -13.53 5.22
C THR A 114 18.17 -14.37 5.85
N PRO A 115 19.00 -15.10 5.07
CA PRO A 115 20.13 -15.83 5.59
C PRO A 115 21.17 -14.99 6.34
N VAL A 116 21.21 -13.67 6.10
CA VAL A 116 22.20 -12.75 6.69
C VAL A 116 21.62 -11.85 7.78
N GLY A 117 20.32 -11.85 7.97
CA GLY A 117 19.66 -11.01 8.98
C GLY A 117 18.25 -10.61 8.61
N VAL A 118 17.65 -9.78 9.44
CA VAL A 118 16.27 -9.29 9.26
C VAL A 118 16.28 -7.93 8.57
N VAL A 119 15.51 -7.79 7.49
CA VAL A 119 15.13 -6.51 6.91
C VAL A 119 13.73 -6.17 7.37
N PHE A 120 13.54 -4.99 7.94
CA PHE A 120 12.24 -4.51 8.40
C PHE A 120 11.77 -3.35 7.53
N VAL A 121 10.62 -3.49 6.89
CA VAL A 121 9.98 -2.47 6.04
C VAL A 121 8.74 -2.00 6.75
N THR A 122 8.70 -0.73 7.14
CA THR A 122 7.56 -0.19 7.90
C THR A 122 6.28 -0.10 7.07
N GLY A 123 6.40 0.03 5.74
CA GLY A 123 5.31 0.62 4.97
C GLY A 123 5.00 2.01 5.51
N ASP A 124 3.86 2.55 5.15
CA ASP A 124 3.37 3.78 5.77
C ASP A 124 2.57 3.45 7.02
N PHE A 125 2.83 4.17 8.10
CA PHE A 125 2.18 3.89 9.37
C PHE A 125 1.99 5.15 10.20
N LYS A 126 1.12 5.05 11.18
CA LYS A 126 1.03 5.97 12.31
C LYS A 126 0.78 5.23 13.61
N ILE A 127 1.11 5.84 14.71
CA ILE A 127 0.74 5.33 16.03
C ILE A 127 -0.61 5.96 16.40
N ASP A 128 -1.66 5.19 16.23
CA ASP A 128 -3.03 5.57 16.56
C ASP A 128 -3.57 4.61 17.64
N PHE A 129 -3.90 5.15 18.80
CA PHE A 129 -4.45 4.37 19.91
C PHE A 129 -5.98 4.27 19.88
N THR A 130 -6.62 4.97 18.96
CA THR A 130 -8.08 4.94 18.76
C THR A 130 -8.43 4.77 17.28
N PRO A 131 -7.87 3.76 16.59
CA PRO A 131 -8.14 3.56 15.17
C PRO A 131 -9.62 3.22 14.93
N ILE A 132 -10.11 3.52 13.75
CA ILE A 132 -11.52 3.34 13.39
C ILE A 132 -11.94 1.86 13.41
N ASP A 133 -11.03 0.95 13.03
CA ASP A 133 -11.26 -0.50 13.01
C ASP A 133 -10.97 -1.18 14.36
N ASN A 134 -10.57 -0.42 15.40
CA ASN A 134 -10.15 -0.88 16.73
C ASN A 134 -8.96 -1.87 16.70
N LYS A 135 -8.19 -1.93 15.62
CA LYS A 135 -7.01 -2.78 15.48
C LYS A 135 -5.74 -1.94 15.56
N LEU A 136 -5.07 -1.99 16.68
CA LEU A 136 -3.85 -1.24 16.94
C LEU A 136 -2.68 -1.74 16.08
N THR A 137 -1.68 -0.88 15.91
CA THR A 137 -0.35 -1.30 15.43
C THR A 137 0.21 -2.34 16.41
N ASP A 138 0.71 -3.45 15.87
CA ASP A 138 1.30 -4.54 16.68
C ASP A 138 2.71 -4.17 17.18
N LEU A 139 2.74 -3.24 18.12
CA LEU A 139 3.99 -2.76 18.73
C LEU A 139 4.71 -3.87 19.51
N GLU A 140 3.97 -4.84 20.06
CA GLU A 140 4.57 -5.97 20.77
C GLU A 140 5.42 -6.79 19.80
N ARG A 141 4.85 -7.16 18.66
CA ARG A 141 5.55 -7.94 17.64
C ARG A 141 6.74 -7.17 17.05
N ILE A 142 6.57 -5.88 16.78
CA ILE A 142 7.66 -5.00 16.33
C ILE A 142 8.79 -4.97 17.38
N GLY A 143 8.44 -4.82 18.65
CA GLY A 143 9.40 -4.85 19.77
C GLY A 143 10.16 -6.18 19.88
N GLU A 144 9.48 -7.32 19.69
CA GLU A 144 10.13 -8.63 19.67
C GLU A 144 11.16 -8.78 18.53
N ILE A 145 10.81 -8.28 17.32
CA ILE A 145 11.72 -8.28 16.17
C ILE A 145 12.93 -7.39 16.46
N GLY A 146 12.69 -6.20 17.01
CA GLY A 146 13.75 -5.27 17.40
C GLY A 146 14.71 -5.87 18.42
N LYS A 147 14.20 -6.61 19.43
CA LYS A 147 15.03 -7.31 20.43
C LYS A 147 15.91 -8.40 19.83
N LYS A 148 15.46 -9.09 18.77
CA LYS A 148 16.24 -10.10 18.06
C LYS A 148 17.33 -9.50 17.18
N GLY A 149 17.21 -8.24 16.84
CA GLY A 149 18.11 -7.49 15.97
C GLY A 149 17.60 -7.36 14.53
N VAL A 150 17.69 -6.15 14.00
CA VAL A 150 17.33 -5.79 12.64
C VAL A 150 18.59 -5.36 11.92
N LEU A 151 18.90 -6.01 10.79
CA LEU A 151 20.07 -5.69 9.96
C LEU A 151 19.87 -4.39 9.19
N LEU A 152 18.67 -4.20 8.63
CA LEU A 152 18.30 -3.04 7.84
C LEU A 152 16.85 -2.67 8.11
N MET A 153 16.59 -1.40 8.35
CA MET A 153 15.25 -0.84 8.46
C MET A 153 15.00 0.12 7.29
N LEU A 154 13.93 -0.12 6.55
CA LEU A 154 13.39 0.77 5.53
C LEU A 154 12.16 1.44 6.15
N GLY A 155 12.38 2.62 6.72
CA GLY A 155 11.36 3.41 7.40
C GLY A 155 10.80 4.51 6.49
N GLU A 156 9.51 4.76 6.59
CA GLU A 156 8.88 5.92 5.96
C GLU A 156 9.29 7.23 6.66
N SER A 157 9.15 8.34 5.94
CA SER A 157 9.50 9.67 6.44
C SER A 157 8.43 10.73 6.12
N THR A 158 7.21 10.29 5.88
CA THR A 158 6.07 11.16 5.60
C THR A 158 5.85 12.16 6.73
N ASN A 159 5.75 13.44 6.38
CA ASN A 159 5.61 14.54 7.34
C ASN A 159 6.77 14.73 8.34
N VAL A 160 7.94 14.15 8.12
CA VAL A 160 9.09 14.26 9.03
C VAL A 160 9.49 15.72 9.36
N GLU A 161 9.25 16.65 8.42
CA GLU A 161 9.54 18.08 8.60
C GLU A 161 8.40 18.87 9.27
N ARG A 162 7.25 18.23 9.53
CA ARG A 162 6.09 18.89 10.13
C ARG A 162 6.06 18.66 11.63
N ASN A 163 6.01 19.75 12.38
CA ASN A 163 5.82 19.69 13.82
C ASN A 163 4.38 19.27 14.17
N GLY A 164 4.21 18.51 15.26
CA GLY A 164 2.91 18.13 15.80
C GLY A 164 2.62 16.64 15.68
N HIS A 165 1.35 16.29 15.75
CA HIS A 165 0.85 14.92 15.70
C HIS A 165 -0.26 14.79 14.66
N THR A 166 -0.32 13.67 13.98
CA THR A 166 -1.44 13.31 13.12
C THR A 166 -2.62 12.89 14.00
N MET A 167 -3.81 13.40 13.68
CA MET A 167 -5.03 13.02 14.41
C MET A 167 -5.40 11.55 14.13
N SER A 168 -6.19 10.97 15.06
CA SER A 168 -6.77 9.63 14.85
C SER A 168 -7.73 9.62 13.67
N GLU A 169 -7.77 8.50 12.94
CA GLU A 169 -8.76 8.27 11.86
C GLU A 169 -10.22 8.33 12.38
N ARG A 170 -10.43 8.02 13.65
CA ARG A 170 -11.75 8.15 14.28
C ARG A 170 -12.24 9.60 14.26
N THR A 171 -11.37 10.57 14.56
CA THR A 171 -11.72 12.00 14.49
C THR A 171 -12.08 12.43 13.07
N VAL A 172 -11.41 11.85 12.07
CA VAL A 172 -11.74 12.08 10.65
C VAL A 172 -13.14 11.52 10.35
N GLY A 173 -13.43 10.30 10.82
CA GLY A 173 -14.76 9.68 10.69
C GLY A 173 -15.87 10.53 11.29
N GLU A 174 -15.69 11.03 12.53
CA GLU A 174 -16.65 11.93 13.18
C GLU A 174 -16.89 13.22 12.36
N SER A 175 -15.84 13.76 11.74
CA SER A 175 -15.96 14.93 10.85
C SER A 175 -16.76 14.61 9.59
N PHE A 176 -16.58 13.43 9.01
CA PHE A 176 -17.40 12.98 7.89
C PHE A 176 -18.86 12.78 8.28
N ASP A 177 -19.15 12.21 9.44
CA ASP A 177 -20.52 12.04 9.93
C ASP A 177 -21.24 13.39 10.03
N VAL A 178 -20.57 14.42 10.53
CA VAL A 178 -21.12 15.80 10.60
C VAL A 178 -21.34 16.37 9.19
N ILE A 179 -20.37 16.24 8.29
CA ILE A 179 -20.46 16.77 6.92
C ILE A 179 -21.60 16.07 6.16
N PHE A 180 -21.62 14.75 6.15
CA PHE A 180 -22.65 13.98 5.45
C PHE A 180 -24.01 14.17 6.07
N GLY A 181 -24.12 14.24 7.41
CA GLY A 181 -25.37 14.52 8.09
C GLY A 181 -25.99 15.87 7.71
N ASN A 182 -25.15 16.86 7.43
CA ASN A 182 -25.59 18.18 6.98
C ASN A 182 -25.80 18.30 5.47
N CYS A 183 -25.17 17.43 4.66
CA CYS A 183 -25.17 17.53 3.20
C CYS A 183 -26.07 16.49 2.51
N LEU A 184 -26.71 15.56 3.24
CA LEU A 184 -27.57 14.51 2.66
C LEU A 184 -28.70 15.06 1.77
N LEU A 185 -29.27 16.21 2.12
CA LEU A 185 -30.27 16.89 1.28
C LEU A 185 -29.71 17.41 -0.03
N TYR A 186 -28.45 17.83 -0.03
CA TYR A 186 -27.81 18.39 -1.23
C TYR A 186 -27.41 17.31 -2.22
N THR A 187 -26.97 16.13 -1.74
CA THR A 187 -26.60 15.00 -2.59
C THR A 187 -27.80 14.30 -3.21
N SER A 188 -28.95 14.25 -2.53
CA SER A 188 -30.20 13.72 -3.12
C SER A 188 -30.77 14.67 -4.17
N ASP A 189 -30.69 15.98 -3.96
CA ASP A 189 -31.17 16.99 -4.89
C ASP A 189 -30.31 17.05 -6.17
N ALA A 190 -28.99 16.87 -6.05
CA ALA A 190 -28.08 16.79 -7.20
C ALA A 190 -28.30 15.52 -8.05
N ALA A 191 -28.82 14.45 -7.48
CA ALA A 191 -29.17 13.23 -8.21
C ALA A 191 -30.54 13.32 -8.91
N ASP A 192 -31.46 14.13 -8.39
CA ASP A 192 -32.77 14.39 -8.96
C ASP A 192 -32.76 15.50 -10.02
N ASP A 193 -31.67 16.26 -10.13
CA ASP A 193 -31.52 17.30 -11.14
C ASP A 193 -31.14 16.71 -12.50
N LEU A 194 -31.94 15.76 -12.95
CA LEU A 194 -31.94 15.23 -14.32
C LEU A 194 -32.48 16.22 -15.35
N ILE A 195 -32.70 17.46 -14.95
CA ILE A 195 -33.12 18.54 -15.80
C ILE A 195 -32.01 19.59 -15.86
N GLY A 196 -30.80 19.13 -16.02
CA GLY A 196 -29.72 19.99 -16.50
C GLY A 196 -29.97 20.28 -17.97
N VAL A 197 -30.31 21.51 -18.24
CA VAL A 197 -30.39 22.15 -19.56
C VAL A 197 -29.09 21.93 -20.34
#